data_a9fb360b1ac1152ce831db8fbabeb660
#
_entry.id   a9fb360b1ac1152ce831db8fbabeb660
#
_cell.length_a   1.000
_cell.length_b   1.000
_cell.length_c   1.000
_cell.angle_alpha   90.00
_cell.angle_beta   90.00
_cell.angle_gamma   90.00
#
_symmetry.space_group_name_H-M   'P 1'
#
loop_
_entity.id
_entity.type
_entity.pdbx_description
1 polymer ?
#
loop_
_entity_poly.entity_id
_entity_poly.type
_entity_poly.pdbx_seq_one_letter_code
_entity_poly.pdbx_strand_id
1 'polypeptide(L)'
;MQIEFLGATREVTGSKFLITTKGGRRILLDCGMFQGKGLDTYNLNRDIRFEPSSIDYLILSHAHIDHSGLIPYIYHLGFRGKIITTAATRSLCAYMLADSAFIQESDTNKYNRKAQRNNLHTASPLYTQQEAHRCMELFVTTEFRRRLAPAG
;
A
#
# COMPACT_ATOMS: atom_id res chain seq x y z
N MET A 1 10.49 18.77 -11.55
CA MET A 1 9.54 17.68 -11.27
C MET A 1 10.13 16.40 -11.84
N GLN A 2 10.21 15.35 -11.04
CA GLN A 2 10.70 14.04 -11.42
C GLN A 2 9.59 13.03 -11.17
N ILE A 3 9.49 12.01 -12.01
CA ILE A 3 8.54 10.88 -11.83
C ILE A 3 9.36 9.60 -11.90
N GLU A 4 9.22 8.77 -10.86
CA GLU A 4 9.85 7.46 -10.76
C GLU A 4 8.77 6.38 -10.87
N PHE A 5 9.00 5.42 -11.73
CA PHE A 5 8.11 4.28 -11.96
C PHE A 5 8.55 3.11 -11.05
N LEU A 6 7.80 2.86 -10.00
CA LEU A 6 8.14 1.87 -8.97
C LEU A 6 7.37 0.56 -9.11
N GLY A 7 6.34 0.53 -9.95
CA GLY A 7 5.54 -0.66 -10.25
C GLY A 7 4.64 -0.45 -11.47
N ALA A 8 3.95 -1.50 -11.90
CA ALA A 8 3.09 -1.55 -13.09
C ALA A 8 3.80 -1.12 -14.40
N THR A 9 5.13 -1.19 -14.46
CA THR A 9 5.89 -0.89 -15.67
C THR A 9 6.12 -2.19 -16.41
N ARG A 10 5.46 -2.36 -17.55
CA ARG A 10 5.39 -3.60 -18.35
C ARG A 10 4.67 -4.75 -17.62
N GLU A 11 3.91 -4.45 -16.58
CA GLU A 11 3.10 -5.38 -15.79
C GLU A 11 1.72 -4.78 -15.53
N VAL A 12 0.74 -5.63 -15.25
CA VAL A 12 -0.67 -5.21 -15.07
C VAL A 12 -0.93 -4.72 -13.64
N THR A 13 -0.22 -5.25 -12.64
CA THR A 13 -0.51 -5.02 -11.22
C THR A 13 0.64 -4.34 -10.48
N GLY A 14 0.39 -3.86 -9.28
CA GLY A 14 1.41 -3.23 -8.43
C GLY A 14 1.66 -1.75 -8.74
N SER A 15 0.62 -1.00 -9.10
CA SER A 15 0.71 0.40 -9.49
C SER A 15 1.32 1.28 -8.40
N LYS A 16 2.47 1.90 -8.70
CA LYS A 16 3.20 2.84 -7.82
C LYS A 16 4.03 3.81 -8.63
N PHE A 17 3.79 5.11 -8.45
CA PHE A 17 4.58 6.17 -9.09
C PHE A 17 4.96 7.22 -8.05
N LEU A 18 6.24 7.50 -7.91
CA LEU A 18 6.73 8.54 -7.00
C LEU A 18 7.00 9.83 -7.78
N ILE A 19 6.33 10.90 -7.39
CA ILE A 19 6.46 12.22 -7.97
C ILE A 19 7.21 13.11 -6.98
N THR A 20 8.35 13.66 -7.39
CA THR A 20 9.06 14.70 -6.65
C THR A 20 8.81 16.04 -7.31
N THR A 21 8.18 16.97 -6.62
CA THR A 21 7.88 18.31 -7.11
C THR A 21 9.14 19.19 -7.15
N LYS A 22 9.09 20.36 -7.84
CA LYS A 22 10.19 21.35 -7.82
C LYS A 22 10.50 21.87 -6.41
N GLY A 23 9.49 21.92 -5.53
CA GLY A 23 9.63 22.32 -4.12
C GLY A 23 10.05 21.21 -3.18
N GLY A 24 10.44 20.03 -3.69
CA GLY A 24 10.92 18.90 -2.88
C GLY A 24 9.81 18.03 -2.27
N ARG A 25 8.52 18.33 -2.46
CA ARG A 25 7.42 17.50 -1.98
C ARG A 25 7.41 16.16 -2.69
N ARG A 26 7.22 15.09 -1.94
CA ARG A 26 7.18 13.70 -2.43
C ARG A 26 5.76 13.18 -2.36
N ILE A 27 5.21 12.87 -3.53
CA ILE A 27 3.82 12.43 -3.69
C ILE A 27 3.84 11.05 -4.32
N LEU A 28 3.25 10.08 -3.63
CA LEU A 28 3.04 8.75 -4.16
C LEU A 28 1.67 8.70 -4.86
N LEU A 29 1.65 8.31 -6.12
CA LEU A 29 0.42 8.01 -6.86
C LEU A 29 0.21 6.50 -6.86
N ASP A 30 -0.85 6.05 -6.19
CA ASP A 30 -1.17 4.67 -5.87
C ASP A 30 -0.06 3.95 -5.05
N CYS A 31 -0.43 2.88 -4.39
CA CYS A 31 0.47 2.01 -3.66
C CYS A 31 -0.07 0.57 -3.71
N GLY A 32 0.00 -0.01 -4.89
CA GLY A 32 -0.62 -1.27 -5.22
C GLY A 32 0.25 -2.48 -4.93
N MET A 33 -0.45 -3.58 -4.69
CA MET A 33 0.15 -4.90 -4.52
C MET A 33 0.34 -5.57 -5.88
N PHE A 34 1.50 -6.16 -6.11
CA PHE A 34 1.68 -7.10 -7.20
C PHE A 34 0.84 -8.34 -6.94
N GLN A 35 0.14 -8.80 -7.97
CA GLN A 35 -0.68 -10.00 -7.93
C GLN A 35 -0.07 -11.09 -8.80
N GLY A 36 -0.12 -12.33 -8.33
CA GLY A 36 0.45 -13.48 -9.02
C GLY A 36 0.66 -14.64 -8.05
N LYS A 37 1.30 -15.68 -8.53
CA LYS A 37 1.62 -16.86 -7.73
C LYS A 37 3.13 -17.01 -7.61
N GLY A 38 3.60 -17.33 -6.41
CA GLY A 38 4.98 -17.73 -6.17
C GLY A 38 5.83 -16.71 -5.45
N LEU A 39 7.11 -17.07 -5.36
CA LEU A 39 8.11 -16.36 -4.54
C LEU A 39 8.40 -14.94 -5.05
N ASP A 40 8.34 -14.76 -6.38
CA ASP A 40 8.63 -13.47 -7.01
C ASP A 40 7.63 -12.40 -6.56
N THR A 41 6.33 -12.71 -6.55
CA THR A 41 5.28 -11.80 -6.07
C THR A 41 5.44 -11.46 -4.60
N TYR A 42 5.83 -12.45 -3.78
CA TYR A 42 6.10 -12.26 -2.36
C TYR A 42 7.25 -11.26 -2.13
N ASN A 43 8.34 -11.41 -2.87
CA ASN A 43 9.51 -10.53 -2.77
C ASN A 43 9.21 -9.12 -3.32
N LEU A 44 8.53 -9.01 -4.46
CA LEU A 44 8.14 -7.74 -5.08
C LEU A 44 7.26 -6.89 -4.15
N ASN A 45 6.37 -7.50 -3.39
CA ASN A 45 5.50 -6.78 -2.45
C ASN A 45 6.25 -6.31 -1.19
N ARG A 46 7.39 -6.90 -0.87
CA ARG A 46 8.25 -6.47 0.24
C ARG A 46 9.31 -5.46 -0.17
N ASP A 47 9.67 -5.42 -1.44
CA ASP A 47 10.66 -4.48 -1.99
C ASP A 47 10.04 -3.11 -2.21
N ILE A 48 9.97 -2.31 -1.14
CA ILE A 48 9.56 -0.90 -1.21
C ILE A 48 10.78 -0.05 -1.55
N ARG A 49 10.87 0.40 -2.80
CA ARG A 49 12.02 1.12 -3.37
C ARG A 49 12.06 2.60 -3.04
N PHE A 50 11.46 3.01 -1.95
CA PHE A 50 11.46 4.37 -1.44
C PHE A 50 11.36 4.36 0.08
N GLU A 51 11.72 5.47 0.73
CA GLU A 51 11.56 5.65 2.17
C GLU A 51 10.12 6.10 2.49
N PRO A 52 9.25 5.26 3.12
CA PRO A 52 7.87 5.61 3.36
C PRO A 52 7.66 6.83 4.25
N SER A 53 8.52 7.05 5.23
CA SER A 53 8.47 8.21 6.14
C SER A 53 8.73 9.55 5.43
N SER A 54 9.34 9.51 4.24
CA SER A 54 9.64 10.71 3.44
C SER A 54 8.52 11.13 2.48
N ILE A 55 7.42 10.38 2.43
CA ILE A 55 6.29 10.67 1.54
C ILE A 55 5.33 11.64 2.23
N ASP A 56 5.10 12.81 1.63
CA ASP A 56 4.19 13.82 2.14
C ASP A 56 2.71 13.44 1.92
N TYR A 57 2.41 12.94 0.72
CA TYR A 57 1.05 12.62 0.30
C TYR A 57 1.02 11.32 -0.51
N LEU A 58 -0.06 10.57 -0.34
CA LEU A 58 -0.45 9.51 -1.25
C LEU A 58 -1.77 9.91 -1.92
N ILE A 59 -1.81 9.92 -3.25
CA ILE A 59 -3.03 10.11 -4.02
C ILE A 59 -3.47 8.73 -4.49
N LEU A 60 -4.63 8.28 -4.01
CA LEU A 60 -5.18 6.98 -4.37
C LEU A 60 -6.27 7.16 -5.42
N SER A 61 -6.05 6.56 -6.60
CA SER A 61 -6.96 6.63 -7.73
C SER A 61 -8.27 5.88 -7.47
N HIS A 62 -8.19 4.64 -6.99
CA HIS A 62 -9.34 3.79 -6.68
C HIS A 62 -8.94 2.64 -5.74
N ALA A 63 -9.94 1.84 -5.30
CA ALA A 63 -9.76 0.91 -4.19
C ALA A 63 -9.17 -0.46 -4.56
N HIS A 64 -8.99 -0.80 -5.84
CA HIS A 64 -8.47 -2.12 -6.20
C HIS A 64 -7.12 -2.42 -5.53
N ILE A 65 -6.89 -3.68 -5.17
CA ILE A 65 -5.72 -4.11 -4.40
C ILE A 65 -4.40 -3.85 -5.13
N ASP A 66 -4.38 -3.92 -6.45
CA ASP A 66 -3.22 -3.58 -7.27
C ASP A 66 -2.94 -2.06 -7.37
N HIS A 67 -3.77 -1.22 -6.72
CA HIS A 67 -3.60 0.22 -6.53
C HIS A 67 -3.52 0.64 -5.06
N SER A 68 -4.14 -0.10 -4.13
CA SER A 68 -4.24 0.27 -2.71
C SER A 68 -3.58 -0.72 -1.75
N GLY A 69 -3.30 -1.94 -2.19
CA GLY A 69 -3.04 -3.09 -1.32
C GLY A 69 -1.78 -3.01 -0.46
N LEU A 70 -0.82 -2.15 -0.77
CA LEU A 70 0.37 -1.93 0.06
C LEU A 70 0.27 -0.70 0.98
N ILE A 71 -0.87 -0.01 1.03
CA ILE A 71 -1.06 1.14 1.92
C ILE A 71 -0.84 0.77 3.40
N PRO A 72 -1.42 -0.32 3.94
CA PRO A 72 -1.14 -0.71 5.32
C PRO A 72 0.32 -1.12 5.54
N TYR A 73 0.97 -1.66 4.52
CA TYR A 73 2.38 -2.05 4.62
C TYR A 73 3.31 -0.84 4.69
N ILE A 74 3.12 0.19 3.86
CA ILE A 74 3.91 1.43 4.00
C ILE A 74 3.58 2.17 5.30
N TYR A 75 2.35 2.07 5.82
CA TYR A 75 2.00 2.55 7.16
C TYR A 75 2.80 1.83 8.24
N HIS A 76 2.91 0.49 8.16
CA HIS A 76 3.77 -0.31 9.03
C HIS A 76 5.23 0.18 8.98
N LEU A 77 5.74 0.47 7.78
CA LEU A 77 7.10 0.95 7.54
C LEU A 77 7.32 2.45 7.86
N GLY A 78 6.34 3.15 8.44
CA GLY A 78 6.51 4.51 8.96
C GLY A 78 5.90 5.63 8.11
N PHE A 79 5.14 5.34 7.05
CA PHE A 79 4.36 6.37 6.35
C PHE A 79 3.35 7.03 7.29
N ARG A 80 3.34 8.36 7.33
CA ARG A 80 2.41 9.16 8.15
C ARG A 80 1.82 10.35 7.38
N GLY A 81 2.07 10.42 6.07
CA GLY A 81 1.47 11.41 5.19
C GLY A 81 -0.04 11.23 5.04
N LYS A 82 -0.70 12.15 4.36
CA LYS A 82 -2.15 12.06 4.10
C LYS A 82 -2.43 11.24 2.85
N ILE A 83 -3.47 10.41 2.90
CA ILE A 83 -3.97 9.63 1.77
C ILE A 83 -5.20 10.33 1.21
N ILE A 84 -5.09 10.87 0.01
CA ILE A 84 -6.14 11.67 -0.62
C ILE A 84 -6.88 10.81 -1.64
N THR A 85 -8.19 10.70 -1.50
CA THR A 85 -9.04 9.91 -2.41
C THR A 85 -10.50 10.36 -2.34
N THR A 86 -11.38 9.73 -3.10
CA THR A 86 -12.83 9.98 -3.00
C THR A 86 -13.44 9.27 -1.79
N ALA A 87 -14.61 9.74 -1.32
CA ALA A 87 -15.33 9.13 -0.20
C ALA A 87 -15.70 7.66 -0.49
N ALA A 88 -16.10 7.36 -1.72
CA ALA A 88 -16.42 5.99 -2.14
C ALA A 88 -15.20 5.07 -2.09
N THR A 89 -14.07 5.52 -2.61
CA THR A 89 -12.80 4.76 -2.58
C THR A 89 -12.35 4.51 -1.13
N ARG A 90 -12.40 5.53 -0.27
CA ARG A 90 -12.08 5.37 1.16
C ARG A 90 -12.96 4.31 1.83
N SER A 91 -14.28 4.35 1.58
CA SER A 91 -15.21 3.38 2.16
C SER A 91 -14.92 1.95 1.71
N LEU A 92 -14.64 1.74 0.43
CA LEU A 92 -14.25 0.43 -0.09
C LEU A 92 -12.91 -0.05 0.49
N CYS A 93 -11.91 0.82 0.59
CA CYS A 93 -10.61 0.49 1.17
C CYS A 93 -10.73 0.00 2.62
N ALA A 94 -11.64 0.57 3.41
CA ALA A 94 -11.84 0.14 4.80
C ALA A 94 -12.18 -1.36 4.92
N TYR A 95 -12.96 -1.89 3.98
CA TYR A 95 -13.29 -3.32 3.94
C TYR A 95 -12.23 -4.15 3.22
N MET A 96 -11.79 -3.71 2.05
CA MET A 96 -10.87 -4.48 1.20
C MET A 96 -9.49 -4.67 1.85
N LEU A 97 -8.96 -3.63 2.50
CA LEU A 97 -7.65 -3.72 3.16
C LEU A 97 -7.71 -4.60 4.42
N ALA A 98 -8.82 -4.53 5.18
CA ALA A 98 -9.03 -5.40 6.34
C ALA A 98 -9.18 -6.86 5.93
N ASP A 99 -9.94 -7.14 4.85
CA ASP A 99 -10.11 -8.49 4.31
C ASP A 99 -8.79 -9.05 3.77
N SER A 100 -8.05 -8.25 3.02
CA SER A 100 -6.71 -8.62 2.53
C SER A 100 -5.76 -8.97 3.70
N ALA A 101 -5.78 -8.19 4.78
CA ALA A 101 -4.99 -8.46 5.98
C ALA A 101 -5.40 -9.79 6.63
N PHE A 102 -6.70 -10.04 6.79
CA PHE A 102 -7.23 -11.29 7.34
C PHE A 102 -6.78 -12.52 6.54
N ILE A 103 -6.85 -12.44 5.21
CA ILE A 103 -6.39 -13.52 4.31
C ILE A 103 -4.89 -13.76 4.52
N GLN A 104 -4.06 -12.70 4.52
CA GLN A 104 -2.62 -12.81 4.71
C GLN A 104 -2.25 -13.41 6.08
N GLU A 105 -2.90 -12.97 7.17
CA GLU A 105 -2.70 -13.53 8.52
C GLU A 105 -3.09 -15.01 8.56
N SER A 106 -4.23 -15.37 7.97
CA SER A 106 -4.71 -16.76 7.90
C SER A 106 -3.74 -17.66 7.14
N ASP A 107 -3.27 -17.22 5.97
CA ASP A 107 -2.34 -18.01 5.15
C ASP A 107 -0.95 -18.11 5.79
N THR A 108 -0.48 -17.03 6.41
CA THR A 108 0.76 -17.04 7.18
C THR A 108 0.67 -18.02 8.37
N ASN A 109 -0.44 -18.03 9.08
CA ASN A 109 -0.65 -18.96 10.19
C ASN A 109 -0.67 -20.42 9.72
N LYS A 110 -1.32 -20.72 8.59
CA LYS A 110 -1.31 -22.06 7.98
C LYS A 110 0.10 -22.48 7.58
N TYR A 111 0.85 -21.57 6.94
CA TYR A 111 2.25 -21.80 6.57
C TYR A 111 3.10 -22.09 7.80
N ASN A 112 3.01 -21.24 8.83
CA ASN A 112 3.82 -21.34 10.04
C ASN A 112 3.61 -22.65 10.81
N ARG A 113 2.35 -23.16 10.87
CA ARG A 113 2.05 -24.48 11.45
C ARG A 113 2.79 -25.61 10.71
N LYS A 114 2.88 -25.53 9.37
CA LYS A 114 3.62 -26.53 8.57
C LYS A 114 5.13 -26.34 8.72
N ALA A 115 5.60 -25.10 8.72
CA ALA A 115 7.02 -24.77 8.88
C ALA A 115 7.57 -25.27 10.22
N GLN A 116 6.85 -25.06 11.33
CA GLN A 116 7.23 -25.57 12.65
C GLN A 116 7.35 -27.08 12.69
N ARG A 117 6.42 -27.81 12.06
CA ARG A 117 6.47 -29.29 12.00
C ARG A 117 7.66 -29.84 11.22
N ASN A 118 8.19 -29.03 10.29
CA ASN A 118 9.30 -29.40 9.41
C ASN A 118 10.60 -28.68 9.75
N ASN A 119 10.70 -28.02 10.91
CA ASN A 119 11.85 -27.23 11.34
C ASN A 119 12.29 -26.16 10.31
N LEU A 120 11.33 -25.54 9.60
CA LEU A 120 11.57 -24.46 8.65
C LEU A 120 11.33 -23.10 9.30
N HIS A 121 11.87 -22.05 8.68
CA HIS A 121 11.64 -20.66 9.12
C HIS A 121 10.17 -20.27 9.01
N THR A 122 9.68 -19.55 10.02
CA THR A 122 8.35 -18.93 10.00
C THR A 122 8.36 -17.65 9.18
N ALA A 123 7.19 -17.29 8.66
CA ALA A 123 6.96 -16.05 7.92
C ALA A 123 6.08 -15.09 8.72
N SER A 124 6.07 -13.82 8.32
CA SER A 124 5.16 -12.80 8.82
C SER A 124 4.27 -12.29 7.67
N PRO A 125 3.02 -11.90 7.93
CA PRO A 125 2.22 -11.20 6.91
C PRO A 125 2.89 -9.88 6.54
N LEU A 126 2.50 -9.29 5.42
CA LEU A 126 2.98 -7.93 5.05
C LEU A 126 2.50 -6.90 6.08
N TYR A 127 1.26 -7.03 6.50
CA TYR A 127 0.63 -6.19 7.51
C TYR A 127 -0.51 -6.95 8.20
N THR A 128 -0.91 -6.44 9.34
CA THR A 128 -1.97 -6.99 10.18
C THR A 128 -3.30 -6.27 9.94
N GLN A 129 -4.41 -6.88 10.38
CA GLN A 129 -5.72 -6.21 10.39
C GLN A 129 -5.70 -4.92 11.22
N GLN A 130 -4.94 -4.89 12.32
CA GLN A 130 -4.79 -3.69 13.14
C GLN A 130 -4.13 -2.54 12.35
N GLU A 131 -3.11 -2.83 11.55
CA GLU A 131 -2.45 -1.83 10.71
C GLU A 131 -3.35 -1.37 9.56
N ALA A 132 -4.13 -2.29 8.96
CA ALA A 132 -5.14 -1.95 7.96
C ALA A 132 -6.22 -1.02 8.53
N HIS A 133 -6.66 -1.22 9.76
CA HIS A 133 -7.59 -0.29 10.43
C HIS A 133 -6.95 1.06 10.74
N ARG A 134 -5.74 1.06 11.31
CA ARG A 134 -5.06 2.31 11.72
C ARG A 134 -4.68 3.19 10.55
N CYS A 135 -4.26 2.63 9.42
CA CYS A 135 -3.92 3.44 8.26
C CYS A 135 -5.11 4.24 7.72
N MET A 136 -6.36 3.83 8.00
CA MET A 136 -7.57 4.56 7.61
C MET A 136 -7.69 5.95 8.25
N GLU A 137 -6.99 6.21 9.36
CA GLU A 137 -6.93 7.53 10.01
C GLU A 137 -6.18 8.57 9.15
N LEU A 138 -5.33 8.12 8.23
CA LEU A 138 -4.60 8.98 7.30
C LEU A 138 -5.42 9.40 6.08
N PHE A 139 -6.58 8.78 5.84
CA PHE A 139 -7.41 9.04 4.67
C PHE A 139 -8.17 10.36 4.80
N VAL A 140 -7.99 11.21 3.79
CA VAL A 140 -8.71 12.48 3.60
C VAL A 140 -9.52 12.38 2.31
N THR A 141 -10.81 12.70 2.37
CA THR A 141 -11.68 12.62 1.20
C THR A 141 -11.74 13.95 0.45
N THR A 142 -11.83 13.86 -0.86
CA THR A 142 -12.04 15.00 -1.76
C THR A 142 -13.16 14.69 -2.75
N GLU A 143 -13.76 15.76 -3.28
CA GLU A 143 -14.77 15.68 -4.34
C GLU A 143 -14.13 15.75 -5.72
N PHE A 144 -14.85 15.28 -6.74
CA PHE A 144 -14.43 15.43 -8.12
C PHE A 144 -14.28 16.91 -8.49
N ARG A 145 -13.29 17.21 -9.35
CA ARG A 145 -13.00 18.56 -9.87
C ARG A 145 -12.63 19.60 -8.82
N ARG A 146 -12.43 19.21 -7.57
CA ARG A 146 -11.93 20.11 -6.54
C ARG A 146 -10.40 20.21 -6.64
N ARG A 147 -9.90 21.42 -6.75
CA ARG A 147 -8.45 21.66 -6.62
C ARG A 147 -8.05 21.48 -5.15
N LEU A 148 -7.05 20.65 -4.92
CA LEU A 148 -6.40 20.52 -3.64
C LEU A 148 -5.16 21.41 -3.68
N ALA A 149 -5.13 22.44 -2.83
CA ALA A 149 -3.88 23.14 -2.54
C ALA A 149 -3.29 22.43 -1.32
N PRO A 150 -2.20 21.66 -1.45
CA PRO A 150 -1.47 21.21 -0.27
C PRO A 150 -1.05 22.46 0.49
N ALA A 151 -1.39 22.52 1.77
CA ALA A 151 -0.90 23.60 2.64
C ALA A 151 0.63 23.63 2.50
N GLY A 152 1.15 24.81 2.18
CA GLY A 152 2.55 25.07 1.93
C GLY A 152 3.45 24.71 3.11
#